data_588e2778ce5cd30e49ab1666a5194efe
#
_entry.id   588e2778ce5cd30e49ab1666a5194efe
#
_cell.length_a   1.000
_cell.length_b   1.000
_cell.length_c   1.000
_cell.angle_alpha   90.00
_cell.angle_beta   90.00
_cell.angle_gamma   90.00
#
_symmetry.space_group_name_H-M   'P 1'
#
loop_
_entity.id
_entity.type
_entity.pdbx_description
1 polymer ?
#
loop_
_entity_poly.entity_id
_entity_poly.type
_entity_poly.pdbx_seq_one_letter_code
_entity_poly.pdbx_strand_id
1 'polypeptide(L)'
;FSFSSLEEAFEEASKKHADTVASIIQEMDDSDFLEVLDNEFNVNWGNRFERHLMRFIPVMLECGSNIGIALDHMLATKVLREGKATGRYDTDGENIDNLIEALESFWENCTSLKGKPEACLKLLNQELKKKSQT
;
A
#
# COMPACT_ATOMS: atom_id res chain seq x y z
N PHE A 1 -12.58 -11.28 -26.34
CA PHE A 1 -13.02 -10.30 -25.34
C PHE A 1 -13.34 -8.97 -26.02
N SER A 2 -14.56 -8.52 -25.88
CA SER A 2 -14.91 -7.17 -26.30
C SER A 2 -14.57 -6.18 -25.19
N PHE A 3 -14.36 -4.91 -25.56
CA PHE A 3 -14.09 -3.84 -24.62
C PHE A 3 -15.22 -3.68 -23.60
N SER A 4 -16.46 -3.80 -24.05
CA SER A 4 -17.63 -3.69 -23.16
C SER A 4 -17.72 -4.86 -22.16
N SER A 5 -17.32 -6.06 -22.54
CA SER A 5 -17.27 -7.20 -21.62
C SER A 5 -16.22 -6.99 -20.53
N LEU A 6 -15.10 -6.38 -20.87
CA LEU A 6 -14.06 -6.07 -19.90
C LEU A 6 -14.52 -5.01 -18.91
N GLU A 7 -15.21 -3.96 -19.40
CA GLU A 7 -15.78 -2.94 -18.53
C GLU A 7 -16.80 -3.50 -17.55
N GLU A 8 -17.68 -4.38 -18.04
CA GLU A 8 -18.67 -5.05 -17.20
C GLU A 8 -17.99 -5.89 -16.11
N ALA A 9 -16.93 -6.61 -16.46
CA ALA A 9 -16.17 -7.40 -15.49
C ALA A 9 -15.53 -6.53 -14.40
N PHE A 10 -14.99 -5.38 -14.77
CA PHE A 10 -14.44 -4.41 -13.81
C PHE A 10 -15.54 -3.86 -12.90
N GLU A 11 -16.69 -3.51 -13.44
CA GLU A 11 -17.80 -2.99 -12.65
C GLU A 11 -18.34 -4.03 -11.67
N GLU A 12 -18.48 -5.26 -12.09
CA GLU A 12 -18.95 -6.35 -11.23
C GLU A 12 -17.96 -6.61 -10.10
N ALA A 13 -16.66 -6.65 -10.40
CA ALA A 13 -15.62 -6.84 -9.40
C ALA A 13 -15.63 -5.70 -8.39
N SER A 14 -15.76 -4.46 -8.87
CA SER A 14 -15.82 -3.28 -8.00
C SER A 14 -17.01 -3.33 -7.06
N LYS A 15 -18.17 -3.69 -7.54
CA LYS A 15 -19.37 -3.82 -6.71
C LYS A 15 -19.24 -4.92 -5.67
N LYS A 16 -18.71 -6.06 -6.06
CA LYS A 16 -18.56 -7.23 -5.19
C LYS A 16 -17.63 -6.95 -4.01
N HIS A 17 -16.56 -6.21 -4.25
CA HIS A 17 -15.51 -5.98 -3.25
C HIS A 17 -15.47 -4.55 -2.70
N ALA A 18 -16.43 -3.70 -3.08
CA ALA A 18 -16.42 -2.28 -2.71
C ALA A 18 -16.34 -2.07 -1.20
N ASP A 19 -17.15 -2.82 -0.43
CA ASP A 19 -17.18 -2.67 1.02
C ASP A 19 -15.86 -3.09 1.66
N THR A 20 -15.25 -4.16 1.16
CA THR A 20 -13.96 -4.63 1.66
C THR A 20 -12.87 -3.60 1.42
N VAL A 21 -12.80 -3.03 0.20
CA VAL A 21 -11.80 -2.03 -0.15
C VAL A 21 -12.02 -0.75 0.64
N ALA A 22 -13.26 -0.29 0.77
CA ALA A 22 -13.58 0.90 1.55
C ALA A 22 -13.18 0.76 3.01
N SER A 23 -13.41 -0.42 3.59
CA SER A 23 -13.03 -0.72 4.96
C SER A 23 -11.51 -0.65 5.15
N ILE A 24 -10.74 -1.21 4.21
CA ILE A 24 -9.27 -1.16 4.28
C ILE A 24 -8.77 0.29 4.16
N ILE A 25 -9.34 1.08 3.26
CA ILE A 25 -8.96 2.49 3.10
C ILE A 25 -9.23 3.25 4.39
N GLN A 26 -10.39 3.02 5.03
CA GLN A 26 -10.73 3.67 6.29
C GLN A 26 -9.76 3.28 7.41
N GLU A 27 -9.41 2.01 7.52
CA GLU A 27 -8.45 1.55 8.53
C GLU A 27 -7.06 2.15 8.28
N MET A 28 -6.66 2.34 7.03
CA MET A 28 -5.40 3.01 6.69
C MET A 28 -5.44 4.48 7.09
N ASP A 29 -6.55 5.19 6.81
CA ASP A 29 -6.71 6.59 7.18
C ASP A 29 -6.62 6.79 8.70
N ASP A 30 -7.07 5.82 9.46
CA ASP A 30 -7.03 5.84 10.92
C ASP A 30 -5.70 5.35 11.49
N SER A 31 -4.79 4.88 10.66
CA SER A 31 -3.51 4.31 11.10
C SER A 31 -2.38 5.35 11.18
N ASP A 32 -1.36 5.04 11.96
CA ASP A 32 -0.16 5.88 12.05
C ASP A 32 0.68 5.83 10.78
N PHE A 33 0.48 4.84 9.93
CA PHE A 33 1.26 4.65 8.71
C PHE A 33 1.19 5.86 7.79
N LEU A 34 -0.01 6.38 7.53
CA LEU A 34 -0.18 7.55 6.69
C LEU A 34 0.40 8.81 7.33
N GLU A 35 0.29 8.93 8.65
CA GLU A 35 0.86 10.05 9.37
C GLU A 35 2.39 10.07 9.26
N VAL A 36 3.03 8.92 9.39
CA VAL A 36 4.49 8.80 9.24
C VAL A 36 4.91 9.13 7.80
N LEU A 37 4.17 8.63 6.80
CA LEU A 37 4.46 8.97 5.40
C LEU A 37 4.41 10.47 5.15
N ASP A 38 3.39 11.14 5.65
CA ASP A 38 3.22 12.58 5.46
C ASP A 38 4.29 13.38 6.22
N ASN A 39 4.47 13.09 7.50
CA ASN A 39 5.35 13.88 8.37
C ASN A 39 6.83 13.64 8.12
N GLU A 40 7.25 12.42 7.87
CA GLU A 40 8.66 12.06 7.76
C GLU A 40 9.16 11.93 6.32
N PHE A 41 8.28 11.65 5.38
CA PHE A 41 8.68 11.44 3.98
C PHE A 41 8.03 12.40 3.00
N ASN A 42 7.12 13.28 3.45
CA ASN A 42 6.38 14.21 2.60
C ASN A 42 5.61 13.51 1.46
N VAL A 43 5.15 12.30 1.73
CA VAL A 43 4.34 11.54 0.76
C VAL A 43 2.88 11.76 1.08
N ASN A 44 2.19 12.47 0.21
CA ASN A 44 0.78 12.74 0.36
C ASN A 44 -0.07 11.61 -0.21
N TRP A 45 -0.98 11.13 0.62
CA TRP A 45 -1.96 10.12 0.25
C TRP A 45 -3.13 10.83 -0.45
N GLY A 46 -3.10 10.85 -1.77
CA GLY A 46 -4.11 11.57 -2.54
C GLY A 46 -5.30 10.71 -2.96
N ASN A 47 -6.38 11.40 -3.35
CA ASN A 47 -7.58 10.76 -3.89
C ASN A 47 -7.28 9.86 -5.09
N ARG A 48 -6.24 10.18 -5.84
CA ARG A 48 -5.82 9.41 -7.00
C ARG A 48 -5.41 7.99 -6.60
N PHE A 49 -4.66 7.84 -5.50
CA PHE A 49 -4.23 6.52 -5.05
C PHE A 49 -5.42 5.73 -4.51
N GLU A 50 -6.31 6.36 -3.74
CA GLU A 50 -7.54 5.71 -3.26
C GLU A 50 -8.38 5.19 -4.41
N ARG A 51 -8.52 5.97 -5.49
CA ARG A 51 -9.24 5.53 -6.68
C ARG A 51 -8.56 4.34 -7.36
N HIS A 52 -7.23 4.33 -7.38
CA HIS A 52 -6.48 3.18 -7.90
C HIS A 52 -6.75 1.92 -7.07
N LEU A 53 -6.76 2.04 -5.74
CA LEU A 53 -7.08 0.91 -4.87
C LEU A 53 -8.48 0.40 -5.13
N MET A 54 -9.47 1.29 -5.22
CA MET A 54 -10.86 0.92 -5.45
C MET A 54 -11.07 0.25 -6.81
N ARG A 55 -10.21 0.54 -7.77
CA ARG A 55 -10.30 -0.03 -9.11
C ARG A 55 -9.54 -1.35 -9.26
N PHE A 56 -8.32 -1.42 -8.74
CA PHE A 56 -7.43 -2.55 -9.01
C PHE A 56 -7.49 -3.68 -7.98
N ILE A 57 -7.73 -3.37 -6.71
CA ILE A 57 -7.82 -4.42 -5.69
C ILE A 57 -8.98 -5.39 -5.97
N PRO A 58 -10.20 -4.93 -6.31
CA PRO A 58 -11.27 -5.87 -6.64
C PRO A 58 -10.92 -6.82 -7.78
N VAL A 59 -10.23 -6.31 -8.82
CA VAL A 59 -9.80 -7.14 -9.95
C VAL A 59 -8.79 -8.18 -9.51
N MET A 60 -7.82 -7.80 -8.68
CA MET A 60 -6.82 -8.73 -8.16
C MET A 60 -7.47 -9.82 -7.30
N LEU A 61 -8.47 -9.47 -6.50
CA LEU A 61 -9.21 -10.44 -5.68
C LEU A 61 -9.97 -11.43 -6.56
N GLU A 62 -10.59 -10.97 -7.64
CA GLU A 62 -11.27 -11.85 -8.61
C GLU A 62 -10.30 -12.78 -9.33
N CYS A 63 -9.05 -12.36 -9.49
CA CYS A 63 -8.00 -13.19 -10.09
C CYS A 63 -7.38 -14.17 -9.11
N GLY A 64 -7.90 -14.27 -7.88
CA GLY A 64 -7.44 -15.23 -6.88
C GLY A 64 -6.40 -14.73 -5.90
N SER A 65 -6.02 -13.46 -5.99
CA SER A 65 -5.10 -12.86 -5.02
C SER A 65 -5.83 -12.58 -3.71
N ASN A 66 -5.11 -12.57 -2.57
CA ASN A 66 -5.71 -12.11 -1.34
C ASN A 66 -5.47 -10.62 -1.16
N ILE A 67 -6.26 -9.99 -0.28
CA ILE A 67 -6.22 -8.54 -0.13
C ILE A 67 -4.88 -8.04 0.42
N GLY A 68 -4.22 -8.81 1.28
CA GLY A 68 -2.91 -8.44 1.80
C GLY A 68 -1.86 -8.36 0.72
N ILE A 69 -1.81 -9.36 -0.16
CA ILE A 69 -0.88 -9.39 -1.29
C ILE A 69 -1.18 -8.23 -2.25
N ALA A 70 -2.46 -8.00 -2.55
CA ALA A 70 -2.86 -6.94 -3.46
C ALA A 70 -2.48 -5.56 -2.93
N LEU A 71 -2.78 -5.28 -1.66
CA LEU A 71 -2.46 -4.01 -1.04
C LEU A 71 -0.94 -3.80 -0.93
N ASP A 72 -0.20 -4.83 -0.53
CA ASP A 72 1.26 -4.78 -0.44
C ASP A 72 1.87 -4.40 -1.80
N HIS A 73 1.43 -5.05 -2.87
CA HIS A 73 1.90 -4.75 -4.22
C HIS A 73 1.61 -3.30 -4.62
N MET A 74 0.40 -2.83 -4.37
CA MET A 74 0.01 -1.46 -4.71
C MET A 74 0.82 -0.43 -3.93
N LEU A 75 1.04 -0.64 -2.64
CA LEU A 75 1.85 0.24 -1.82
C LEU A 75 3.29 0.28 -2.29
N ALA A 76 3.87 -0.89 -2.56
CA ALA A 76 5.27 -0.98 -2.99
C ALA A 76 5.51 -0.29 -4.32
N THR A 77 4.58 -0.43 -5.28
CA THR A 77 4.77 0.07 -6.63
C THR A 77 4.30 1.50 -6.84
N LYS A 78 3.30 1.96 -6.07
CA LYS A 78 2.68 3.27 -6.31
C LYS A 78 3.02 4.31 -5.25
N VAL A 79 3.22 3.91 -4.02
CA VAL A 79 3.48 4.84 -2.92
C VAL A 79 4.95 4.88 -2.55
N LEU A 80 5.51 3.74 -2.19
CA LEU A 80 6.90 3.68 -1.73
C LEU A 80 7.88 3.85 -2.87
N ARG A 81 7.64 3.24 -4.00
CA ARG A 81 8.50 3.29 -5.20
C ARG A 81 9.98 3.25 -4.85
N GLU A 82 10.70 2.31 -5.37
CA GLU A 82 12.13 2.15 -5.08
C GLU A 82 12.88 3.48 -5.23
N GLY A 83 13.45 3.97 -4.12
CA GLY A 83 14.25 5.18 -4.09
C GLY A 83 13.51 6.50 -4.19
N LYS A 84 12.18 6.50 -4.31
CA LYS A 84 11.41 7.75 -4.46
C LYS A 84 10.99 8.36 -3.13
N ALA A 85 10.38 7.56 -2.25
CA ALA A 85 9.96 8.05 -0.94
C ALA A 85 11.11 8.05 0.05
N THR A 86 11.90 6.99 0.06
CA THR A 86 12.94 6.75 1.09
C THR A 86 14.35 7.13 0.64
N GLY A 87 14.56 7.42 -0.64
CA GLY A 87 15.88 7.77 -1.16
C GLY A 87 16.30 9.22 -0.99
N ARG A 88 15.43 10.06 -0.40
CA ARG A 88 15.74 11.48 -0.19
C ARG A 88 16.84 11.64 0.84
N TYR A 89 17.75 12.59 0.61
CA TYR A 89 18.87 12.82 1.51
C TYR A 89 18.45 13.36 2.90
N ASP A 90 17.26 13.96 2.98
CA ASP A 90 16.72 14.51 4.22
C ASP A 90 16.01 13.46 5.09
N THR A 91 15.93 12.21 4.62
CA THR A 91 15.43 11.09 5.41
C THR A 91 16.60 10.20 5.84
N ASP A 92 16.54 9.65 7.05
CA ASP A 92 17.60 8.79 7.58
C ASP A 92 17.05 7.40 7.94
N GLY A 93 17.94 6.57 8.51
CA GLY A 93 17.56 5.20 8.89
C GLY A 93 16.48 5.16 9.97
N GLU A 94 16.45 6.13 10.87
CA GLU A 94 15.41 6.21 11.90
C GLU A 94 14.03 6.46 11.29
N ASN A 95 13.96 7.34 10.28
CA ASN A 95 12.72 7.57 9.56
C ASN A 95 12.20 6.28 8.93
N ILE A 96 13.10 5.51 8.30
CA ILE A 96 12.72 4.26 7.65
C ILE A 96 12.28 3.23 8.70
N ASP A 97 12.97 3.13 9.83
CA ASP A 97 12.57 2.24 10.92
C ASP A 97 11.18 2.59 11.44
N ASN A 98 10.88 3.87 11.59
CA ASN A 98 9.56 4.33 12.03
C ASN A 98 8.47 3.94 11.02
N LEU A 99 8.78 4.05 9.74
CA LEU A 99 7.84 3.66 8.68
C LEU A 99 7.59 2.15 8.68
N ILE A 100 8.64 1.35 8.84
CA ILE A 100 8.52 -0.11 8.92
C ILE A 100 7.64 -0.49 10.11
N GLU A 101 7.91 0.10 11.27
CA GLU A 101 7.13 -0.18 12.49
C GLU A 101 5.65 0.19 12.30
N ALA A 102 5.38 1.37 11.74
CA ALA A 102 4.01 1.80 11.48
C ALA A 102 3.30 0.89 10.49
N LEU A 103 3.98 0.46 9.44
CA LEU A 103 3.42 -0.44 8.44
C LEU A 103 3.11 -1.82 9.02
N GLU A 104 4.03 -2.38 9.78
CA GLU A 104 3.82 -3.68 10.45
C GLU A 104 2.67 -3.61 11.45
N SER A 105 2.60 -2.53 12.22
CA SER A 105 1.51 -2.30 13.18
C SER A 105 0.16 -2.20 12.48
N PHE A 106 0.09 -1.49 11.38
CA PHE A 106 -1.14 -1.42 10.58
C PHE A 106 -1.57 -2.81 10.11
N TRP A 107 -0.62 -3.60 9.58
CA TRP A 107 -0.92 -4.95 9.09
C TRP A 107 -1.42 -5.88 10.19
N GLU A 108 -0.82 -5.81 11.38
CA GLU A 108 -1.23 -6.64 12.53
C GLU A 108 -2.60 -6.25 13.06
N ASN A 109 -2.91 -4.95 13.08
CA ASN A 109 -4.17 -4.44 13.63
C ASN A 109 -5.35 -4.56 12.67
N CYS A 110 -5.09 -4.79 11.39
CA CYS A 110 -6.14 -4.92 10.40
C CYS A 110 -6.55 -6.38 10.26
N THR A 111 -7.77 -6.70 10.67
CA THR A 111 -8.26 -8.09 10.67
C THR A 111 -8.40 -8.68 9.26
N SER A 112 -8.56 -7.83 8.25
CA SER A 112 -8.71 -8.25 6.87
C SER A 112 -7.38 -8.63 6.21
N LEU A 113 -6.25 -8.18 6.80
CA LEU A 113 -4.92 -8.46 6.26
C LEU A 113 -4.30 -9.64 6.99
N LYS A 114 -3.72 -10.55 6.24
CA LYS A 114 -3.04 -11.72 6.78
C LYS A 114 -1.58 -11.70 6.37
N GLY A 115 -0.73 -12.29 7.20
CA GLY A 115 0.71 -12.34 6.92
C GLY A 115 1.37 -11.00 7.14
N LYS A 116 2.35 -10.68 6.28
CA LYS A 116 3.12 -9.44 6.35
C LYS A 116 3.19 -8.78 4.97
N PRO A 117 3.41 -7.46 4.92
CA PRO A 117 3.60 -6.75 3.64
C PRO A 117 5.03 -6.99 3.12
N GLU A 118 5.29 -8.17 2.61
CA GLU A 118 6.64 -8.62 2.26
C GLU A 118 7.33 -7.77 1.21
N ALA A 119 6.61 -7.34 0.16
CA ALA A 119 7.20 -6.51 -0.89
C ALA A 119 7.61 -5.14 -0.34
N CYS A 120 6.75 -4.52 0.45
CA CYS A 120 7.05 -3.25 1.10
C CYS A 120 8.21 -3.37 2.07
N LEU A 121 8.22 -4.41 2.90
CA LEU A 121 9.29 -4.63 3.88
C LEU A 121 10.63 -4.88 3.20
N LYS A 122 10.63 -5.65 2.12
CA LYS A 122 11.85 -5.90 1.35
C LYS A 122 12.42 -4.59 0.80
N LEU A 123 11.57 -3.76 0.21
CA LEU A 123 11.97 -2.46 -0.33
C LEU A 123 12.52 -1.54 0.76
N LEU A 124 11.81 -1.42 1.88
CA LEU A 124 12.21 -0.56 2.98
C LEU A 124 13.51 -1.04 3.64
N ASN A 125 13.68 -2.35 3.82
CA ASN A 125 14.91 -2.90 4.38
C ASN A 125 16.11 -2.70 3.45
N GLN A 126 15.91 -2.75 2.15
CA GLN A 126 16.97 -2.44 1.18
C GLN A 126 17.38 -0.97 1.28
N GLU A 127 16.42 -0.06 1.40
CA GLU A 127 16.71 1.36 1.56
C GLU A 127 17.40 1.67 2.89
N LEU A 128 16.97 1.00 3.96
CA LEU A 128 17.61 1.11 5.27
C LEU A 128 19.07 0.70 5.21
N LYS A 129 19.36 -0.42 4.54
CA LYS A 129 20.72 -0.91 4.34
C LYS A 129 21.58 0.08 3.58
N LYS A 130 21.04 0.69 2.52
CA LYS A 130 21.75 1.71 1.74
C LYS A 130 22.11 2.92 2.61
N LYS A 131 21.19 3.38 3.45
CA LYS A 131 21.42 4.53 4.32
C LYS A 131 22.43 4.23 5.44
N SER A 132 22.47 3.00 5.91
CA SER A 132 23.43 2.60 6.94
C SER A 132 24.85 2.46 6.42
N GLN A 133 25.04 2.38 5.10
CA GLN A 133 26.34 2.29 4.46
C GLN A 133 26.96 3.66 4.15
N THR A 134 26.19 4.71 4.31
CA THR A 134 26.68 6.08 4.16
C THR A 134 26.99 6.69 5.52
#